data_14441b215b5c814aa9828d698e6cef09
#
_entry.id   14441b215b5c814aa9828d698e6cef09
#
_cell.length_a   1.000
_cell.length_b   1.000
_cell.length_c   1.000
_cell.angle_alpha   90.00
_cell.angle_beta   90.00
_cell.angle_gamma   90.00
#
_symmetry.space_group_name_H-M   'P 1'
#
loop_
_entity.id
_entity.type
_entity.pdbx_description
1 polymer ?
#
loop_
_entity_poly.entity_id
_entity_poly.type
_entity_poly.pdbx_seq_one_letter_code
_entity_poly.pdbx_strand_id
1 'polypeptide(L)'
;MKLYAACMMCLLSAQERKLREYRDEDKKARYMKELMRLTAESKDDACAPWLAARIGEVYEKYFGAPEDYGPIKESYNRLVMDMESEIEGKIRSAEDPLYTAMRYARIGNYIDFSAVSDVRPEEFLSLLDREKDSIDEEEYRHFIRELEGAERLVYLLDNCGEIVLDKLVIRILK
;
A
#
# COMPACT_ATOMS: atom_id res chain seq x y z
N MET A 1 12.47 12.02 0.60
CA MET A 1 12.60 10.73 1.33
C MET A 1 13.96 10.16 0.96
N LYS A 2 14.80 9.78 1.91
CA LYS A 2 16.10 9.15 1.64
C LYS A 2 16.00 7.63 1.72
N LEU A 3 16.87 6.94 1.01
CA LEU A 3 17.01 5.49 1.09
C LEU A 3 17.77 5.13 2.37
N TYR A 4 17.05 4.63 3.39
CA TYR A 4 17.66 4.21 4.65
C TYR A 4 18.18 2.76 4.58
N ALA A 5 19.16 2.43 5.43
CA ALA A 5 19.72 1.09 5.51
C ALA A 5 18.63 0.00 5.71
N ALA A 6 17.64 0.27 6.55
CA ALA A 6 16.50 -0.63 6.75
C ALA A 6 15.71 -0.89 5.46
N CYS A 7 15.52 0.14 4.62
CA CYS A 7 14.84 0.00 3.32
C CYS A 7 15.66 -0.86 2.35
N MET A 8 16.99 -0.64 2.28
CA MET A 8 17.89 -1.47 1.47
C MET A 8 17.80 -2.94 1.86
N MET A 9 17.92 -3.22 3.16
CA MET A 9 17.85 -4.59 3.68
C MET A 9 16.49 -5.23 3.46
N CYS A 10 15.40 -4.48 3.63
CA CYS A 10 14.05 -4.95 3.38
C CYS A 10 13.86 -5.37 1.92
N LEU A 11 14.27 -4.52 0.98
CA LEU A 11 14.16 -4.79 -0.46
C LEU A 11 15.01 -6.00 -0.88
N LEU A 12 16.27 -6.09 -0.42
CA LEU A 12 17.14 -7.22 -0.73
C LEU A 12 16.61 -8.53 -0.12
N SER A 13 16.12 -8.51 1.12
CA SER A 13 15.51 -9.67 1.77
C SER A 13 14.23 -10.13 1.08
N ALA A 14 13.43 -9.21 0.54
CA ALA A 14 12.26 -9.56 -0.26
C ALA A 14 12.66 -10.32 -1.53
N GLN A 15 13.76 -9.91 -2.18
CA GLN A 15 14.28 -10.63 -3.35
C GLN A 15 14.83 -12.01 -2.97
N GLU A 16 15.57 -12.15 -1.86
CA GLU A 16 16.03 -13.46 -1.37
C GLU A 16 14.87 -14.43 -1.20
N ARG A 17 13.76 -13.98 -0.59
CA ARG A 17 12.56 -14.82 -0.45
C ARG A 17 12.00 -15.30 -1.79
N LYS A 18 11.90 -14.40 -2.78
CA LYS A 18 11.45 -14.76 -4.15
C LYS A 18 12.36 -15.78 -4.81
N LEU A 19 13.67 -15.73 -4.55
CA LEU A 19 14.63 -16.64 -5.15
C LEU A 19 14.52 -18.08 -4.63
N ARG A 20 13.83 -18.33 -3.52
CA ARG A 20 13.67 -19.69 -2.97
C ARG A 20 12.93 -20.64 -3.92
N GLU A 21 12.14 -20.10 -4.82
CA GLU A 21 11.39 -20.86 -5.83
C GLU A 21 12.26 -21.33 -7.00
N TYR A 22 13.45 -20.73 -7.18
CA TYR A 22 14.36 -21.02 -8.30
C TYR A 22 15.46 -22.00 -7.88
N ARG A 23 15.83 -22.91 -8.80
CA ARG A 23 16.84 -23.96 -8.52
C ARG A 23 18.25 -23.59 -8.97
N ASP A 24 18.42 -22.67 -9.90
CA ASP A 24 19.71 -22.27 -10.49
C ASP A 24 20.45 -21.31 -9.54
N GLU A 25 21.33 -21.87 -8.69
CA GLU A 25 22.11 -21.12 -7.71
C GLU A 25 23.09 -20.13 -8.37
N ASP A 26 23.67 -20.46 -9.51
CA ASP A 26 24.58 -19.55 -10.22
C ASP A 26 23.82 -18.33 -10.75
N LYS A 27 22.62 -18.54 -11.25
CA LYS A 27 21.74 -17.45 -11.71
C LYS A 27 21.32 -16.56 -10.56
N LYS A 28 20.89 -17.14 -9.44
CA LYS A 28 20.55 -16.42 -8.20
C LYS A 28 21.72 -15.58 -7.71
N ALA A 29 22.93 -16.18 -7.66
CA ALA A 29 24.13 -15.48 -7.21
C ALA A 29 24.48 -14.28 -8.12
N ARG A 30 24.38 -14.43 -9.43
CA ARG A 30 24.59 -13.32 -10.39
C ARG A 30 23.57 -12.21 -10.18
N TYR A 31 22.29 -12.57 -10.05
CA TYR A 31 21.21 -11.62 -9.78
C TYR A 31 21.47 -10.84 -8.48
N MET A 32 21.71 -11.52 -7.37
CA MET A 32 21.95 -10.87 -6.08
C MET A 32 23.18 -9.95 -6.13
N LYS A 33 24.26 -10.35 -6.80
CA LYS A 33 25.43 -9.49 -6.98
C LYS A 33 25.10 -8.21 -7.77
N GLU A 34 24.23 -8.31 -8.80
CA GLU A 34 23.77 -7.15 -9.58
C GLU A 34 22.92 -6.21 -8.71
N LEU A 35 22.02 -6.75 -7.87
CA LEU A 35 21.23 -5.96 -6.93
C LEU A 35 22.09 -5.26 -5.86
N MET A 36 23.08 -5.93 -5.31
CA MET A 36 24.01 -5.34 -4.34
C MET A 36 24.78 -4.19 -4.99
N ARG A 37 25.25 -4.34 -6.24
CA ARG A 37 25.91 -3.28 -7.00
C ARG A 37 24.94 -2.11 -7.25
N LEU A 38 23.74 -2.37 -7.76
CA LEU A 38 22.71 -1.35 -7.98
C LEU A 38 22.43 -0.57 -6.69
N THR A 39 22.35 -1.26 -5.56
CA THR A 39 22.09 -0.64 -4.26
C THR A 39 23.28 0.21 -3.81
N ALA A 40 24.50 -0.28 -3.97
CA ALA A 40 25.72 0.43 -3.60
C ALA A 40 26.00 1.67 -4.47
N GLU A 41 25.61 1.62 -5.74
CA GLU A 41 25.77 2.71 -6.71
C GLU A 41 24.59 3.69 -6.71
N SER A 42 23.55 3.44 -5.89
CA SER A 42 22.43 4.35 -5.77
C SER A 42 22.86 5.73 -5.24
N LYS A 43 22.26 6.78 -5.75
CA LYS A 43 22.56 8.15 -5.31
C LYS A 43 22.09 8.37 -3.87
N ASP A 44 22.72 9.32 -3.17
CA ASP A 44 22.38 9.66 -1.77
C ASP A 44 20.95 10.21 -1.61
N ASP A 45 20.36 10.74 -2.68
CA ASP A 45 18.99 11.25 -2.73
C ASP A 45 17.97 10.22 -3.23
N ALA A 46 18.41 9.01 -3.57
CA ALA A 46 17.52 7.93 -3.97
C ALA A 46 16.51 7.58 -2.87
N CYS A 47 15.36 7.08 -3.26
CA CYS A 47 14.31 6.62 -2.34
C CYS A 47 13.98 5.13 -2.56
N ALA A 48 13.34 4.51 -1.57
CA ALA A 48 13.00 3.09 -1.64
C ALA A 48 12.13 2.71 -2.85
N PRO A 49 11.09 3.47 -3.25
CA PRO A 49 10.32 3.17 -4.46
C PRO A 49 11.15 3.20 -5.74
N TRP A 50 12.10 4.14 -5.85
CA TRP A 50 13.01 4.19 -6.99
C TRP A 50 13.88 2.92 -7.07
N LEU A 51 14.46 2.51 -5.94
CA LEU A 51 15.27 1.29 -5.90
C LEU A 51 14.43 0.05 -6.20
N ALA A 52 13.21 -0.03 -5.67
CA ALA A 52 12.28 -1.12 -5.94
C ALA A 52 11.96 -1.25 -7.44
N ALA A 53 11.72 -0.13 -8.13
CA ALA A 53 11.49 -0.13 -9.57
C ALA A 53 12.71 -0.66 -10.35
N ARG A 54 13.92 -0.22 -9.99
CA ARG A 54 15.18 -0.71 -10.62
C ARG A 54 15.43 -2.19 -10.33
N ILE A 55 15.13 -2.66 -9.13
CA ILE A 55 15.20 -4.08 -8.79
C ILE A 55 14.22 -4.88 -9.68
N GLY A 56 13.03 -4.35 -9.94
CA GLY A 56 12.06 -4.97 -10.85
C GLY A 56 12.62 -5.15 -12.28
N GLU A 57 13.27 -4.12 -12.82
CA GLU A 57 13.92 -4.20 -14.15
C GLU A 57 15.02 -5.29 -14.18
N VAL A 58 15.84 -5.38 -13.13
CA VAL A 58 16.87 -6.43 -13.02
C VAL A 58 16.23 -7.81 -12.88
N TYR A 59 15.15 -7.92 -12.09
CA TYR A 59 14.42 -9.17 -11.95
C TYR A 59 13.90 -9.68 -13.30
N GLU A 60 13.24 -8.82 -14.06
CA GLU A 60 12.71 -9.16 -15.38
C GLU A 60 13.80 -9.65 -16.34
N LYS A 61 14.97 -9.03 -16.33
CA LYS A 61 16.14 -9.43 -17.11
C LYS A 61 16.59 -10.87 -16.80
N TYR A 62 16.53 -11.28 -15.53
CA TYR A 62 16.98 -12.60 -15.09
C TYR A 62 15.90 -13.66 -15.13
N PHE A 63 14.69 -13.33 -14.76
CA PHE A 63 13.62 -14.30 -14.49
C PHE A 63 12.40 -14.16 -15.39
N GLY A 64 12.38 -13.13 -16.25
CA GLY A 64 11.25 -12.80 -17.11
C GLY A 64 10.27 -11.86 -16.44
N ALA A 65 9.20 -11.54 -17.17
CA ALA A 65 8.17 -10.64 -16.66
C ALA A 65 7.61 -11.16 -15.33
N PRO A 66 7.42 -10.27 -14.35
CA PRO A 66 6.80 -10.66 -13.09
C PRO A 66 5.36 -11.15 -13.33
N GLU A 67 4.82 -11.87 -12.36
CA GLU A 67 3.43 -12.30 -12.37
C GLU A 67 2.50 -11.10 -12.55
N ASP A 68 1.49 -11.25 -13.42
CA ASP A 68 0.47 -10.21 -13.60
C ASP A 68 -0.51 -10.21 -12.42
N TYR A 69 -0.35 -9.25 -11.55
CA TYR A 69 -1.25 -9.03 -10.41
C TYR A 69 -2.56 -8.28 -10.80
N GLY A 70 -2.75 -7.94 -12.07
CA GLY A 70 -3.94 -7.23 -12.54
C GLY A 70 -5.25 -7.92 -12.14
N PRO A 71 -5.44 -9.23 -12.42
CA PRO A 71 -6.66 -9.95 -12.04
C PRO A 71 -6.91 -9.96 -10.52
N ILE A 72 -5.85 -10.14 -9.73
CA ILE A 72 -5.94 -10.12 -8.26
C ILE A 72 -6.37 -8.73 -7.78
N LYS A 73 -5.73 -7.68 -8.28
CA LYS A 73 -6.08 -6.28 -7.95
C LYS A 73 -7.53 -5.94 -8.33
N GLU A 74 -7.98 -6.40 -9.48
CA GLU A 74 -9.37 -6.20 -9.92
C GLU A 74 -10.36 -6.91 -9.00
N SER A 75 -10.08 -8.15 -8.59
CA SER A 75 -10.94 -8.90 -7.68
C SER A 75 -11.09 -8.22 -6.31
N TYR A 76 -10.01 -7.66 -5.76
CA TYR A 76 -10.07 -6.92 -4.50
C TYR A 76 -10.79 -5.59 -4.62
N ASN A 77 -10.57 -4.83 -5.69
CA ASN A 77 -11.35 -3.63 -5.94
C ASN A 77 -12.86 -3.96 -6.00
N ARG A 78 -13.22 -5.03 -6.70
CA ARG A 78 -14.61 -5.47 -6.81
C ARG A 78 -15.19 -5.87 -5.46
N LEU A 79 -14.44 -6.65 -4.66
CA LEU A 79 -14.84 -7.05 -3.32
C LEU A 79 -15.19 -5.83 -2.44
N VAL A 80 -14.34 -4.81 -2.40
CA VAL A 80 -14.58 -3.61 -1.58
C VAL A 80 -15.69 -2.75 -2.19
N MET A 81 -15.81 -2.69 -3.53
CA MET A 81 -16.92 -2.00 -4.21
C MET A 81 -18.28 -2.62 -3.89
N ASP A 82 -18.37 -3.94 -3.78
CA ASP A 82 -19.62 -4.63 -3.43
C ASP A 82 -20.09 -4.26 -2.00
N MET A 83 -19.17 -3.89 -1.13
CA MET A 83 -19.45 -3.44 0.25
C MET A 83 -19.56 -1.91 0.38
N GLU A 84 -19.31 -1.14 -0.69
CA GLU A 84 -19.22 0.33 -0.64
C GLU A 84 -20.44 0.98 0.01
N SER A 85 -21.64 0.54 -0.36
CA SER A 85 -22.88 1.11 0.17
C SER A 85 -23.05 0.91 1.67
N GLU A 86 -22.67 -0.25 2.19
CA GLU A 86 -22.70 -0.54 3.63
C GLU A 86 -21.67 0.31 4.38
N ILE A 87 -20.45 0.38 3.85
CA ILE A 87 -19.35 1.19 4.41
C ILE A 87 -19.73 2.68 4.41
N GLU A 88 -20.26 3.19 3.31
CA GLU A 88 -20.74 4.58 3.22
C GLU A 88 -21.87 4.86 4.23
N GLY A 89 -22.77 3.91 4.44
CA GLY A 89 -23.82 4.00 5.46
C GLY A 89 -23.24 4.13 6.88
N LYS A 90 -22.26 3.31 7.23
CA LYS A 90 -21.54 3.39 8.51
C LYS A 90 -20.83 4.74 8.69
N ILE A 91 -20.14 5.21 7.66
CA ILE A 91 -19.45 6.51 7.67
C ILE A 91 -20.45 7.64 7.92
N ARG A 92 -21.57 7.68 7.18
CA ARG A 92 -22.56 8.74 7.29
C ARG A 92 -23.31 8.77 8.63
N SER A 93 -23.41 7.62 9.30
CA SER A 93 -24.05 7.51 10.62
C SER A 93 -23.11 7.78 11.79
N ALA A 94 -21.81 7.95 11.54
CA ALA A 94 -20.82 8.23 12.56
C ALA A 94 -20.94 9.67 13.09
N GLU A 95 -20.50 9.91 14.32
CA GLU A 95 -20.45 11.25 14.93
C GLU A 95 -19.55 12.20 14.12
N ASP A 96 -18.39 11.69 13.66
CA ASP A 96 -17.50 12.39 12.72
C ASP A 96 -17.30 11.52 11.47
N PRO A 97 -18.04 11.81 10.40
CA PRO A 97 -17.94 11.07 9.14
C PRO A 97 -16.55 11.13 8.48
N LEU A 98 -15.88 12.29 8.54
CA LEU A 98 -14.56 12.44 7.92
C LEU A 98 -13.50 11.64 8.68
N TYR A 99 -13.49 11.74 10.00
CA TYR A 99 -12.62 10.93 10.85
C TYR A 99 -12.79 9.43 10.58
N THR A 100 -14.06 9.00 10.53
CA THR A 100 -14.39 7.59 10.30
C THR A 100 -13.95 7.12 8.93
N ALA A 101 -14.17 7.93 7.88
CA ALA A 101 -13.74 7.61 6.53
C ALA A 101 -12.21 7.52 6.43
N MET A 102 -11.47 8.48 7.01
CA MET A 102 -10.01 8.48 7.03
C MET A 102 -9.46 7.26 7.80
N ARG A 103 -10.07 6.89 8.93
CA ARG A 103 -9.72 5.70 9.68
C ARG A 103 -9.92 4.44 8.84
N TYR A 104 -11.02 4.33 8.12
CA TYR A 104 -11.30 3.20 7.24
C TYR A 104 -10.30 3.12 6.08
N ALA A 105 -9.98 4.23 5.43
CA ALA A 105 -8.97 4.28 4.38
C ALA A 105 -7.59 3.81 4.91
N ARG A 106 -7.19 4.28 6.10
CA ARG A 106 -5.95 3.84 6.77
C ARG A 106 -5.95 2.34 7.05
N ILE A 107 -7.06 1.77 7.52
CA ILE A 107 -7.18 0.33 7.74
C ILE A 107 -7.07 -0.42 6.42
N GLY A 108 -7.68 0.08 5.35
CA GLY A 108 -7.55 -0.46 4.01
C GLY A 108 -6.10 -0.57 3.54
N ASN A 109 -5.27 0.41 3.87
CA ASN A 109 -3.83 0.39 3.55
C ASN A 109 -3.04 -0.70 4.31
N TYR A 110 -3.46 -1.06 5.52
CA TYR A 110 -2.81 -2.15 6.28
C TYR A 110 -3.15 -3.55 5.77
N ILE A 111 -4.21 -3.69 5.00
CA ILE A 111 -4.62 -4.98 4.47
C ILE A 111 -3.78 -5.24 3.22
N ASP A 112 -2.67 -5.95 3.39
CA ASP A 112 -1.89 -6.46 2.26
C ASP A 112 -2.70 -7.58 1.57
N PHE A 113 -3.54 -7.16 0.65
CA PHE A 113 -4.36 -8.06 -0.15
C PHE A 113 -3.52 -9.02 -1.02
N SER A 114 -2.23 -8.77 -1.17
CA SER A 114 -1.32 -9.69 -1.86
C SER A 114 -0.90 -10.87 -0.97
N ALA A 115 -1.02 -10.73 0.35
CA ALA A 115 -0.65 -11.75 1.33
C ALA A 115 -1.84 -12.57 1.85
N VAL A 116 -3.09 -12.13 1.63
CA VAL A 116 -4.30 -12.75 2.17
C VAL A 116 -5.18 -13.22 1.01
N SER A 117 -5.06 -14.48 0.65
CA SER A 117 -5.76 -15.09 -0.50
C SER A 117 -7.27 -15.25 -0.33
N ASP A 118 -7.83 -15.10 0.90
CA ASP A 118 -9.23 -15.39 1.20
C ASP A 118 -9.82 -14.42 2.26
N VAL A 119 -9.83 -13.10 1.97
CA VAL A 119 -10.54 -12.15 2.83
C VAL A 119 -12.05 -12.25 2.57
N ARG A 120 -12.81 -12.70 3.55
CA ARG A 120 -14.28 -12.69 3.48
C ARG A 120 -14.82 -11.29 3.79
N PRO A 121 -15.95 -10.87 3.12
CA PRO A 121 -16.55 -9.55 3.35
C PRO A 121 -16.82 -9.24 4.83
N GLU A 122 -17.32 -10.21 5.59
CA GLU A 122 -17.65 -10.04 7.00
C GLU A 122 -16.38 -9.81 7.87
N GLU A 123 -15.28 -10.47 7.53
CA GLU A 123 -13.98 -10.28 8.19
C GLU A 123 -13.43 -8.89 7.89
N PHE A 124 -13.53 -8.43 6.63
CA PHE A 124 -13.13 -7.10 6.24
C PHE A 124 -13.91 -6.02 6.99
N LEU A 125 -15.24 -6.11 7.01
CA LEU A 125 -16.09 -5.16 7.74
C LEU A 125 -15.76 -5.16 9.24
N SER A 126 -15.50 -6.32 9.83
CA SER A 126 -15.11 -6.42 11.24
C SER A 126 -13.74 -5.77 11.52
N LEU A 127 -12.83 -5.75 10.55
CA LEU A 127 -11.56 -5.03 10.66
C LEU A 127 -11.76 -3.51 10.72
N LEU A 128 -12.68 -2.97 9.90
CA LEU A 128 -12.99 -1.54 9.90
C LEU A 128 -13.55 -1.05 11.25
N ASP A 129 -14.22 -1.92 11.98
CA ASP A 129 -14.85 -1.58 13.27
C ASP A 129 -13.90 -1.72 14.47
N ARG A 130 -12.61 -2.08 14.27
CA ARG A 130 -11.65 -2.22 15.38
C ARG A 130 -11.21 -0.85 15.91
N GLU A 131 -11.48 -0.58 17.19
CA GLU A 131 -11.11 0.67 17.86
C GLU A 131 -9.59 0.92 17.96
N LYS A 132 -8.77 -0.14 17.82
CA LYS A 132 -7.29 -0.04 17.95
C LYS A 132 -6.62 0.79 16.87
N ASP A 133 -7.31 1.08 15.77
CA ASP A 133 -6.79 1.81 14.63
C ASP A 133 -7.25 3.27 14.61
N SER A 134 -7.26 3.92 15.78
CA SER A 134 -7.57 5.35 15.91
C SER A 134 -6.50 6.22 15.24
N ILE A 135 -6.92 7.32 14.64
CA ILE A 135 -6.03 8.40 14.23
C ILE A 135 -5.72 9.23 15.48
N ASP A 136 -4.50 9.69 15.62
CA ASP A 136 -4.14 10.59 16.72
C ASP A 136 -5.00 11.86 16.66
N GLU A 137 -5.62 12.21 17.78
CA GLU A 137 -6.57 13.32 17.83
C GLU A 137 -5.92 14.69 17.59
N GLU A 138 -4.66 14.86 17.96
CA GLU A 138 -3.95 16.12 17.75
C GLU A 138 -3.57 16.28 16.29
N GLU A 139 -3.10 15.20 15.65
CA GLU A 139 -2.84 15.16 14.21
C GLU A 139 -4.11 15.40 13.40
N TYR A 140 -5.23 14.76 13.77
CA TYR A 140 -6.51 14.98 13.10
C TYR A 140 -7.00 16.42 13.22
N ARG A 141 -6.96 17.00 14.44
CA ARG A 141 -7.31 18.40 14.64
C ARG A 141 -6.40 19.37 13.88
N HIS A 142 -5.12 19.04 13.79
CA HIS A 142 -4.19 19.81 12.96
C HIS A 142 -4.57 19.74 11.49
N PHE A 143 -4.83 18.56 10.97
CA PHE A 143 -5.28 18.36 9.59
C PHE A 143 -6.57 19.17 9.29
N ILE A 144 -7.56 19.16 10.16
CA ILE A 144 -8.80 19.94 9.96
C ILE A 144 -8.51 21.44 9.85
N ARG A 145 -7.65 21.99 10.74
CA ARG A 145 -7.27 23.41 10.66
C ARG A 145 -6.57 23.78 9.36
N GLU A 146 -5.67 22.92 8.89
CA GLU A 146 -4.98 23.13 7.61
C GLU A 146 -5.97 23.02 6.42
N LEU A 147 -6.91 22.11 6.51
CA LEU A 147 -7.92 21.89 5.47
C LEU A 147 -8.85 23.12 5.31
N GLU A 148 -9.27 23.75 6.41
CA GLU A 148 -10.13 24.94 6.39
C GLU A 148 -9.49 26.11 5.63
N GLY A 149 -8.16 26.22 5.65
CA GLY A 149 -7.40 27.26 4.95
C GLY A 149 -6.89 26.86 3.56
N ALA A 150 -7.11 25.64 3.12
CA ALA A 150 -6.52 25.10 1.91
C ALA A 150 -7.33 25.45 0.64
N GLU A 151 -6.68 26.07 -0.35
CA GLU A 151 -7.28 26.27 -1.68
C GLU A 151 -7.18 25.01 -2.56
N ARG A 152 -6.28 24.11 -2.26
CA ARG A 152 -6.04 22.86 -2.99
C ARG A 152 -5.66 21.73 -2.04
N LEU A 153 -6.19 20.57 -2.35
CA LEU A 153 -5.84 19.32 -1.69
C LEU A 153 -5.30 18.34 -2.74
N VAL A 154 -4.18 17.70 -2.43
CA VAL A 154 -3.63 16.59 -3.21
C VAL A 154 -3.79 15.32 -2.40
N TYR A 155 -4.55 14.37 -2.92
CA TYR A 155 -4.76 13.06 -2.30
C TYR A 155 -3.94 12.02 -3.06
N LEU A 156 -3.01 11.35 -2.38
CA LEU A 156 -2.16 10.31 -2.96
C LEU A 156 -2.81 8.95 -2.70
N LEU A 157 -3.13 8.25 -3.79
CA LEU A 157 -3.68 6.90 -3.76
C LEU A 157 -2.53 5.88 -3.77
N ASP A 158 -2.69 4.74 -3.08
CA ASP A 158 -1.65 3.71 -2.99
C ASP A 158 -2.17 2.35 -3.50
N ASN A 159 -2.95 1.62 -2.73
CA ASN A 159 -3.24 0.20 -2.98
C ASN A 159 -4.61 -0.06 -3.64
N CYS A 160 -4.73 -1.25 -4.26
CA CYS A 160 -6.02 -1.81 -4.67
C CYS A 160 -6.90 -2.11 -3.43
N GLY A 161 -8.22 -2.03 -3.60
CA GLY A 161 -9.17 -2.16 -2.48
C GLY A 161 -9.26 -0.89 -1.64
N GLU A 162 -8.14 -0.38 -1.13
CA GLU A 162 -8.04 0.90 -0.43
C GLU A 162 -8.63 2.06 -1.23
N ILE A 163 -8.36 2.12 -2.53
CA ILE A 163 -8.87 3.18 -3.43
C ILE A 163 -10.39 3.39 -3.35
N VAL A 164 -11.15 2.36 -3.01
CA VAL A 164 -12.61 2.47 -2.83
C VAL A 164 -12.93 3.22 -1.54
N LEU A 165 -12.15 2.99 -0.48
CA LEU A 165 -12.28 3.71 0.80
C LEU A 165 -11.80 5.16 0.67
N ASP A 166 -10.69 5.38 -0.03
CA ASP A 166 -10.18 6.71 -0.37
C ASP A 166 -11.21 7.55 -1.13
N LYS A 167 -11.92 6.92 -2.07
CA LYS A 167 -13.02 7.58 -2.79
C LYS A 167 -14.10 8.11 -1.83
N LEU A 168 -14.40 7.37 -0.75
CA LEU A 168 -15.38 7.82 0.26
C LEU A 168 -14.85 9.03 1.05
N VAL A 169 -13.56 9.04 1.41
CA VAL A 169 -12.91 10.22 2.01
C VAL A 169 -13.01 11.42 1.07
N ILE A 170 -12.61 11.25 -0.20
CA ILE A 170 -12.64 12.33 -1.20
C ILE A 170 -14.04 12.89 -1.41
N ARG A 171 -15.09 12.05 -1.31
CA ARG A 171 -16.49 12.52 -1.40
C ARG A 171 -16.90 13.44 -0.26
N ILE A 172 -16.36 13.23 0.94
CA ILE A 172 -16.65 14.09 2.09
C ILE A 172 -15.85 15.38 2.02
N LEU A 173 -14.65 15.36 1.45
CA LEU A 173 -13.77 16.52 1.30
C LEU A 173 -14.21 17.50 0.18
N LYS A 174 -15.15 17.11 -0.66
CA LYS A 174 -15.74 17.95 -1.74
C LYS A 174 -16.91 18.77 -1.26
#